data_4fcc915237e02b4c84b326db128238f0
#
_entry.id   4fcc915237e02b4c84b326db128238f0
#
_cell.length_a   1.000
_cell.length_b   1.000
_cell.length_c   1.000
_cell.angle_alpha   90.00
_cell.angle_beta   90.00
_cell.angle_gamma   90.00
#
_symmetry.space_group_name_H-M   'P 1'
#
loop_
_entity.id
_entity.type
_entity.pdbx_description
1 polymer ?
#
loop_
_entity_poly.entity_id
_entity_poly.type
_entity_poly.pdbx_seq_one_letter_code
_entity_poly.pdbx_strand_id
1 'polypeptide(L)'
;MMTRTLPWTPPPAVDVEALPVGRWWDAVRAAPIVSERALKTLGDETGAVIQDMYGTLYWLIAVGSATSWHLRGVRVLTELADERTYLGVPPASWTTGPKSHWRVPLGPNRYLTHPWRLREALAEADRAEYGPMPEGRQLCYHCQLPTSEPIPVDVEARGNGVGKTIYACPTHAPLYPTGKRPRTLTSAAAAEHEGRR
;
A
#
# COMPACT_ATOMS: atom_id res chain seq x y z
N MET A 1 -18.22 -28.86 9.05
CA MET A 1 -17.37 -27.83 8.42
C MET A 1 -18.07 -26.49 8.62
N MET A 2 -17.54 -25.60 9.47
CA MET A 2 -18.10 -24.25 9.61
C MET A 2 -17.72 -23.42 8.38
N THR A 3 -18.68 -23.10 7.55
CA THR A 3 -18.48 -22.15 6.44
C THR A 3 -18.23 -20.77 7.06
N ARG A 4 -17.00 -20.28 7.02
CA ARG A 4 -16.69 -18.92 7.45
C ARG A 4 -17.35 -17.95 6.48
N THR A 5 -18.39 -17.30 6.94
CA THR A 5 -19.04 -16.21 6.21
C THR A 5 -18.06 -15.04 6.12
N LEU A 6 -17.93 -14.41 4.94
CA LEU A 6 -17.14 -13.20 4.78
C LEU A 6 -17.69 -12.10 5.72
N PRO A 7 -16.83 -11.27 6.35
CA PRO A 7 -17.29 -10.17 7.21
C PRO A 7 -17.93 -9.02 6.43
N TRP A 8 -17.96 -9.12 5.11
CA TRP A 8 -18.52 -8.16 4.18
C TRP A 8 -19.19 -8.87 3.02
N THR A 9 -20.10 -8.18 2.34
CA THR A 9 -20.81 -8.73 1.16
C THR A 9 -20.12 -8.24 -0.11
N PRO A 10 -19.66 -9.14 -1.00
CA PRO A 10 -19.20 -8.76 -2.33
C PRO A 10 -20.32 -8.05 -3.12
N PRO A 11 -19.97 -7.13 -4.06
CA PRO A 11 -20.95 -6.44 -4.87
C PRO A 11 -21.89 -7.41 -5.60
N PRO A 12 -23.17 -7.03 -5.79
CA PRO A 12 -24.10 -7.80 -6.60
C PRO A 12 -23.67 -7.83 -8.07
N ALA A 13 -24.13 -8.81 -8.83
CA ALA A 13 -23.61 -9.22 -10.14
C ALA A 13 -23.78 -8.22 -11.31
N VAL A 14 -23.91 -6.92 -11.06
CA VAL A 14 -24.23 -5.93 -12.10
C VAL A 14 -23.10 -4.96 -12.43
N ASP A 15 -22.26 -4.56 -11.45
CA ASP A 15 -21.16 -3.61 -11.70
C ASP A 15 -20.06 -3.69 -10.63
N VAL A 16 -18.94 -3.00 -10.89
CA VAL A 16 -17.86 -2.78 -9.94
C VAL A 16 -18.29 -1.73 -8.91
N GLU A 17 -18.11 -2.01 -7.64
CA GLU A 17 -18.45 -1.10 -6.55
C GLU A 17 -17.18 -0.56 -5.88
N ALA A 18 -17.16 0.73 -5.59
CA ALA A 18 -16.07 1.36 -4.84
C ALA A 18 -16.25 1.08 -3.34
N LEU A 19 -15.48 0.16 -2.79
CA LEU A 19 -15.52 -0.16 -1.36
C LEU A 19 -14.38 0.52 -0.61
N PRO A 20 -14.63 1.02 0.61
CA PRO A 20 -13.60 1.66 1.42
C PRO A 20 -12.57 0.63 1.89
N VAL A 21 -11.28 0.93 1.73
CA VAL A 21 -10.19 0.18 2.35
C VAL A 21 -10.08 0.56 3.84
N GLY A 22 -9.41 -0.27 4.64
CA GLY A 22 -9.22 -0.01 6.07
C GLY A 22 -10.37 -0.51 6.96
N ARG A 23 -11.51 -0.90 6.38
CA ARG A 23 -12.65 -1.39 7.16
C ARG A 23 -12.63 -2.91 7.36
N TRP A 24 -12.48 -3.67 6.29
CA TRP A 24 -12.48 -5.14 6.31
C TRP A 24 -11.15 -5.72 5.85
N TRP A 25 -10.45 -4.96 5.04
CA TRP A 25 -9.16 -5.28 4.46
C TRP A 25 -8.45 -4.00 4.03
N ASP A 26 -7.13 -4.07 3.95
CA ASP A 26 -6.30 -3.17 3.18
C ASP A 26 -5.98 -3.83 1.84
N ALA A 27 -5.56 -3.05 0.85
CA ALA A 27 -5.17 -3.59 -0.44
C ALA A 27 -3.71 -3.25 -0.76
N VAL A 28 -3.00 -4.18 -1.38
CA VAL A 28 -1.62 -3.99 -1.82
C VAL A 28 -1.55 -4.10 -3.32
N ARG A 29 -0.93 -3.12 -3.97
CA ARG A 29 -0.61 -3.18 -5.40
C ARG A 29 0.88 -2.99 -5.63
N ALA A 30 1.39 -3.55 -6.73
CA ALA A 30 2.76 -3.36 -7.20
C ALA A 30 2.78 -3.13 -8.72
N ALA A 31 3.97 -2.86 -9.26
CA ALA A 31 4.15 -2.81 -10.71
C ALA A 31 3.74 -4.15 -11.36
N PRO A 32 3.11 -4.16 -12.54
CA PRO A 32 2.53 -5.38 -13.14
C PRO A 32 3.52 -6.55 -13.21
N ILE A 33 4.75 -6.33 -13.64
CA ILE A 33 5.77 -7.39 -13.76
C ILE A 33 6.16 -7.99 -12.40
N VAL A 34 6.28 -7.15 -11.36
CA VAL A 34 6.53 -7.60 -9.98
C VAL A 34 5.32 -8.37 -9.45
N SER A 35 4.12 -7.86 -9.73
CA SER A 35 2.87 -8.48 -9.32
C SER A 35 2.69 -9.89 -9.89
N GLU A 36 2.88 -10.06 -11.19
CA GLU A 36 2.75 -11.38 -11.84
C GLU A 36 3.77 -12.39 -11.31
N ARG A 37 5.01 -11.95 -11.07
CA ARG A 37 6.04 -12.79 -10.47
C ARG A 37 5.70 -13.18 -9.03
N ALA A 38 5.27 -12.22 -8.21
CA ALA A 38 4.87 -12.47 -6.84
C ALA A 38 3.65 -13.41 -6.76
N LEU A 39 2.67 -13.23 -7.65
CA LEU A 39 1.50 -14.12 -7.73
C LEU A 39 1.91 -15.56 -8.04
N LYS A 40 2.86 -15.74 -8.97
CA LYS A 40 3.42 -17.06 -9.30
C LYS A 40 4.16 -17.69 -8.12
N THR A 41 4.96 -16.91 -7.37
CA THR A 41 5.68 -17.37 -6.18
C THR A 41 4.72 -17.79 -5.07
N LEU A 42 3.64 -17.02 -4.84
CA LEU A 42 2.63 -17.33 -3.83
C LEU A 42 1.81 -18.58 -4.16
N GLY A 43 1.52 -18.82 -5.44
CA GLY A 43 0.70 -19.96 -5.86
C GLY A 43 -0.58 -20.08 -5.02
N ASP A 44 -0.80 -21.25 -4.41
CA ASP A 44 -1.98 -21.54 -3.58
C ASP A 44 -2.00 -20.82 -2.22
N GLU A 45 -0.91 -20.19 -1.81
CA GLU A 45 -0.85 -19.42 -0.55
C GLU A 45 -1.47 -18.03 -0.69
N THR A 46 -1.78 -17.58 -1.91
CA THR A 46 -2.46 -16.29 -2.12
C THR A 46 -3.91 -16.33 -1.67
N GLY A 47 -4.40 -15.22 -1.14
CA GLY A 47 -5.82 -14.95 -0.98
C GLY A 47 -6.45 -14.47 -2.30
N ALA A 48 -7.59 -13.81 -2.20
CA ALA A 48 -8.25 -13.21 -3.35
C ALA A 48 -7.44 -12.05 -3.94
N VAL A 49 -7.41 -11.95 -5.26
CA VAL A 49 -6.69 -10.92 -6.01
C VAL A 49 -7.61 -10.30 -7.04
N ILE A 50 -7.75 -9.00 -7.02
CA ILE A 50 -8.47 -8.23 -8.04
C ILE A 50 -7.46 -7.80 -9.10
N GLN A 51 -7.82 -7.95 -10.36
CA GLN A 51 -7.12 -7.33 -11.50
C GLN A 51 -7.99 -6.22 -12.05
N ASP A 52 -7.45 -5.01 -12.19
CA ASP A 52 -8.17 -3.91 -12.82
C ASP A 52 -8.06 -3.96 -14.35
N MET A 53 -8.78 -3.06 -15.04
CA MET A 53 -8.78 -2.96 -16.50
C MET A 53 -7.41 -2.59 -17.10
N TYR A 54 -6.46 -2.12 -16.29
CA TYR A 54 -5.09 -1.77 -16.70
C TYR A 54 -4.08 -2.88 -16.40
N GLY A 55 -4.54 -4.03 -15.87
CA GLY A 55 -3.69 -5.15 -15.50
C GLY A 55 -3.04 -5.05 -14.12
N THR A 56 -3.38 -4.04 -13.32
CA THR A 56 -2.85 -3.91 -11.96
C THR A 56 -3.50 -4.95 -11.05
N LEU A 57 -2.68 -5.66 -10.28
CA LEU A 57 -3.15 -6.62 -9.29
C LEU A 57 -3.25 -5.97 -7.90
N TYR A 58 -4.34 -6.29 -7.21
CA TYR A 58 -4.61 -5.85 -5.83
C TYR A 58 -4.86 -7.06 -4.94
N TRP A 59 -3.96 -7.31 -3.99
CA TRP A 59 -4.13 -8.31 -2.94
C TRP A 59 -4.88 -7.73 -1.78
N LEU A 60 -5.83 -8.47 -1.23
CA LEU A 60 -6.50 -8.13 0.02
C LEU A 60 -5.68 -8.70 1.19
N ILE A 61 -5.39 -7.87 2.20
CA ILE A 61 -4.65 -8.24 3.41
C ILE A 61 -5.41 -7.75 4.66
N ALA A 62 -5.01 -8.25 5.83
CA ALA A 62 -5.59 -7.77 7.09
C ALA A 62 -5.30 -6.28 7.31
N VAL A 63 -6.30 -5.55 7.82
CA VAL A 63 -6.19 -4.11 8.10
C VAL A 63 -5.00 -3.82 8.99
N GLY A 64 -4.22 -2.78 8.64
CA GLY A 64 -3.07 -2.31 9.40
C GLY A 64 -1.84 -3.21 9.34
N SER A 65 -1.91 -4.37 8.67
CA SER A 65 -0.81 -5.36 8.67
C SER A 65 0.39 -4.97 7.81
N ALA A 66 0.27 -3.94 6.97
CA ALA A 66 1.32 -3.49 6.05
C ALA A 66 1.78 -2.04 6.33
N THR A 67 1.44 -1.45 7.47
CA THR A 67 1.78 -0.06 7.83
C THR A 67 3.28 0.24 7.86
N SER A 68 4.10 -0.78 8.09
CA SER A 68 5.57 -0.65 8.12
C SER A 68 6.26 -1.03 6.81
N TRP A 69 5.50 -1.30 5.75
CA TRP A 69 6.11 -1.74 4.50
C TRP A 69 6.78 -0.59 3.75
N HIS A 70 7.99 -0.88 3.28
CA HIS A 70 8.80 -0.04 2.41
C HIS A 70 9.40 -0.93 1.34
N LEU A 71 8.66 -1.12 0.26
CA LEU A 71 9.09 -1.88 -0.91
C LEU A 71 8.98 -1.00 -2.14
N ARG A 72 10.01 -1.05 -2.98
CA ARG A 72 10.06 -0.33 -4.25
C ARG A 72 8.86 -0.74 -5.13
N GLY A 73 8.16 0.27 -5.67
CA GLY A 73 7.03 0.04 -6.56
C GLY A 73 5.79 -0.61 -5.92
N VAL A 74 5.78 -0.80 -4.60
CA VAL A 74 4.63 -1.36 -3.85
C VAL A 74 3.89 -0.25 -3.12
N ARG A 75 2.58 -0.19 -3.30
CA ARG A 75 1.70 0.75 -2.59
C ARG A 75 0.65 -0.01 -1.78
N VAL A 76 0.53 0.36 -0.52
CA VAL A 76 -0.53 -0.11 0.36
C VAL A 76 -1.66 0.92 0.33
N LEU A 77 -2.86 0.46 -0.01
CA LEU A 77 -4.09 1.22 0.09
C LEU A 77 -4.69 0.90 1.45
N THR A 78 -4.78 1.90 2.30
CA THR A 78 -5.34 1.81 3.65
C THR A 78 -6.14 3.06 3.94
N GLU A 79 -6.93 3.07 5.00
CA GLU A 79 -7.61 4.27 5.48
C GLU A 79 -6.58 5.21 6.11
N LEU A 80 -6.59 6.47 5.67
CA LEU A 80 -5.80 7.56 6.27
C LEU A 80 -6.73 8.43 7.12
N ALA A 81 -6.19 9.05 8.17
CA ALA A 81 -6.97 9.80 9.15
C ALA A 81 -7.87 10.88 8.53
N ASP A 82 -7.42 11.51 7.43
CA ASP A 82 -8.12 12.62 6.78
C ASP A 82 -8.59 12.30 5.35
N GLU A 83 -8.34 11.09 4.84
CA GLU A 83 -8.65 10.73 3.45
C GLU A 83 -9.16 9.29 3.35
N ARG A 84 -10.36 9.15 2.77
CA ARG A 84 -10.93 7.82 2.48
C ARG A 84 -10.40 7.30 1.16
N THR A 85 -9.76 6.16 1.21
CA THR A 85 -9.30 5.45 0.03
C THR A 85 -10.30 4.35 -0.35
N TYR A 86 -10.58 4.22 -1.63
CA TYR A 86 -11.52 3.22 -2.16
C TYR A 86 -10.84 2.31 -3.16
N LEU A 87 -11.28 1.06 -3.22
CA LEU A 87 -10.91 0.09 -4.24
C LEU A 87 -12.15 -0.34 -5.01
N GLY A 88 -12.06 -0.37 -6.34
CA GLY A 88 -13.09 -0.95 -7.19
C GLY A 88 -13.11 -2.48 -7.03
N VAL A 89 -14.17 -3.00 -6.42
CA VAL A 89 -14.36 -4.43 -6.17
C VAL A 89 -15.36 -4.99 -7.16
N PRO A 90 -15.00 -5.99 -7.97
CA PRO A 90 -15.93 -6.62 -8.92
C PRO A 90 -16.91 -7.57 -8.21
N PRO A 91 -18.06 -7.88 -8.83
CA PRO A 91 -18.94 -8.96 -8.41
C PRO A 91 -18.17 -10.28 -8.23
N ALA A 92 -18.54 -11.08 -7.24
CA ALA A 92 -17.85 -12.34 -6.93
C ALA A 92 -17.79 -13.33 -8.11
N SER A 93 -18.76 -13.25 -9.02
CA SER A 93 -18.82 -14.10 -10.24
C SER A 93 -17.92 -13.64 -11.39
N TRP A 94 -17.36 -12.43 -11.32
CA TRP A 94 -16.51 -11.90 -12.39
C TRP A 94 -15.07 -12.38 -12.22
N THR A 95 -14.74 -13.50 -12.80
CA THR A 95 -13.41 -14.13 -12.72
C THR A 95 -12.56 -13.96 -13.98
N THR A 96 -13.13 -13.35 -15.03
CA THR A 96 -12.47 -13.07 -16.30
C THR A 96 -13.11 -11.85 -16.97
N GLY A 97 -12.42 -11.25 -17.93
CA GLY A 97 -12.98 -10.19 -18.76
C GLY A 97 -12.07 -8.95 -18.87
N PRO A 98 -12.46 -7.97 -19.71
CA PRO A 98 -11.68 -6.75 -19.94
C PRO A 98 -11.83 -5.71 -18.82
N LYS A 99 -12.87 -5.83 -18.00
CA LYS A 99 -13.11 -4.97 -16.83
C LYS A 99 -12.40 -5.54 -15.61
N SER A 100 -12.46 -4.82 -14.49
CA SER A 100 -11.98 -5.33 -13.20
C SER A 100 -12.65 -6.68 -12.88
N HIS A 101 -11.85 -7.66 -12.49
CA HIS A 101 -12.31 -9.02 -12.20
C HIS A 101 -11.42 -9.67 -11.14
N TRP A 102 -11.87 -10.77 -10.59
CA TRP A 102 -11.09 -11.57 -9.65
C TRP A 102 -10.08 -12.43 -10.40
N ARG A 103 -8.83 -12.03 -10.40
CA ARG A 103 -7.70 -12.83 -10.93
C ARG A 103 -7.50 -14.11 -10.12
N VAL A 104 -7.68 -14.00 -8.79
CA VAL A 104 -7.83 -15.13 -7.88
C VAL A 104 -9.16 -14.94 -7.16
N PRO A 105 -10.13 -15.87 -7.34
CA PRO A 105 -11.47 -15.73 -6.80
C PRO A 105 -11.51 -15.69 -5.26
N LEU A 106 -12.60 -15.14 -4.72
CA LEU A 106 -12.91 -15.22 -3.31
C LEU A 106 -13.10 -16.68 -2.89
N GLY A 107 -12.19 -17.18 -2.06
CA GLY A 107 -12.32 -18.52 -1.49
C GLY A 107 -13.18 -18.53 -0.23
N PRO A 108 -13.90 -19.63 0.07
CA PRO A 108 -14.77 -19.72 1.23
C PRO A 108 -14.03 -19.59 2.57
N ASN A 109 -12.76 -19.95 2.60
CA ASN A 109 -11.95 -19.96 3.82
C ASN A 109 -10.75 -19.02 3.79
N ARG A 110 -10.45 -18.40 2.63
CA ARG A 110 -9.26 -17.58 2.47
C ARG A 110 -9.48 -16.52 1.38
N TYR A 111 -9.80 -15.31 1.82
CA TYR A 111 -9.86 -14.15 0.93
C TYR A 111 -8.71 -13.17 1.19
N LEU A 112 -8.09 -13.21 2.38
CA LEU A 112 -6.92 -12.40 2.71
C LEU A 112 -5.64 -13.18 2.42
N THR A 113 -4.67 -12.51 1.78
CA THR A 113 -3.30 -13.02 1.65
C THR A 113 -2.55 -12.76 2.96
N HIS A 114 -1.73 -13.72 3.39
CA HIS A 114 -0.91 -13.53 4.58
C HIS A 114 0.11 -12.41 4.35
N PRO A 115 0.12 -11.32 5.15
CA PRO A 115 0.90 -10.13 4.86
C PRO A 115 2.39 -10.41 4.72
N TRP A 116 2.95 -11.22 5.61
CA TRP A 116 4.38 -11.55 5.57
C TRP A 116 4.75 -12.33 4.29
N ARG A 117 3.95 -13.31 3.88
CA ARG A 117 4.17 -14.06 2.64
C ARG A 117 4.10 -13.16 1.41
N LEU A 118 3.10 -12.29 1.36
CA LEU A 118 2.97 -11.33 0.27
C LEU A 118 4.17 -10.38 0.22
N ARG A 119 4.60 -9.87 1.37
CA ARG A 119 5.76 -8.98 1.45
C ARG A 119 7.03 -9.64 0.93
N GLU A 120 7.30 -10.88 1.31
CA GLU A 120 8.46 -11.63 0.83
C GLU A 120 8.40 -11.88 -0.68
N ALA A 121 7.25 -12.36 -1.18
CA ALA A 121 7.08 -12.62 -2.61
C ALA A 121 7.27 -11.34 -3.45
N LEU A 122 6.73 -10.20 -2.99
CA LEU A 122 6.92 -8.91 -3.65
C LEU A 122 8.37 -8.42 -3.58
N ALA A 123 9.06 -8.58 -2.44
CA ALA A 123 10.45 -8.19 -2.28
C ALA A 123 11.39 -9.06 -3.13
N GLU A 124 11.13 -10.35 -3.24
CA GLU A 124 11.87 -11.27 -4.10
C GLU A 124 11.64 -10.92 -5.58
N ALA A 125 10.39 -10.71 -5.99
CA ALA A 125 10.02 -10.32 -7.34
C ALA A 125 10.65 -8.99 -7.75
N ASP A 126 10.62 -7.98 -6.86
CA ASP A 126 11.26 -6.68 -7.07
C ASP A 126 12.77 -6.81 -7.24
N ARG A 127 13.43 -7.60 -6.38
CA ARG A 127 14.87 -7.83 -6.46
C ARG A 127 15.27 -8.56 -7.74
N ALA A 128 14.48 -9.53 -8.16
CA ALA A 128 14.71 -10.28 -9.37
C ALA A 128 14.55 -9.42 -10.64
N GLU A 129 13.67 -8.43 -10.61
CA GLU A 129 13.39 -7.55 -11.75
C GLU A 129 14.36 -6.36 -11.83
N TYR A 130 14.60 -5.70 -10.69
CA TYR A 130 15.31 -4.42 -10.65
C TYR A 130 16.65 -4.49 -9.91
N GLY A 131 17.06 -5.67 -9.46
CA GLY A 131 18.26 -5.83 -8.61
C GLY A 131 18.06 -5.30 -7.19
N PRO A 132 19.12 -5.32 -6.36
CA PRO A 132 19.07 -4.84 -4.99
C PRO A 132 18.71 -3.34 -4.94
N MET A 133 18.06 -2.94 -3.83
CA MET A 133 17.78 -1.52 -3.60
C MET A 133 19.09 -0.74 -3.50
N PRO A 134 19.28 0.36 -4.25
CA PRO A 134 20.49 1.17 -4.17
C PRO A 134 20.70 1.73 -2.76
N GLU A 135 21.90 1.60 -2.21
CA GLU A 135 22.25 2.11 -0.89
C GLU A 135 22.10 3.64 -0.81
N GLY A 136 21.72 4.13 0.36
CA GLY A 136 21.59 5.57 0.67
C GLY A 136 20.44 6.29 -0.03
N ARG A 137 19.60 5.58 -0.79
CA ARG A 137 18.44 6.18 -1.45
C ARG A 137 17.16 6.00 -0.65
N GLN A 138 16.31 7.03 -0.69
CA GLN A 138 14.96 6.98 -0.14
C GLN A 138 13.94 6.66 -1.24
N LEU A 139 12.84 6.01 -0.86
CA LEU A 139 11.73 5.81 -1.79
C LEU A 139 10.85 7.06 -1.82
N CYS A 140 10.52 7.50 -3.03
CA CYS A 140 9.49 8.50 -3.23
C CYS A 140 8.13 7.96 -2.79
N TYR A 141 7.41 8.68 -1.95
CA TYR A 141 6.08 8.28 -1.46
C TYR A 141 5.06 8.12 -2.61
N HIS A 142 5.17 8.94 -3.64
CA HIS A 142 4.23 8.92 -4.75
C HIS A 142 4.47 7.77 -5.74
N CYS A 143 5.68 7.68 -6.32
CA CYS A 143 5.99 6.68 -7.34
C CYS A 143 6.62 5.39 -6.78
N GLN A 144 7.00 5.37 -5.50
CA GLN A 144 7.65 4.25 -4.82
C GLN A 144 8.99 3.83 -5.45
N LEU A 145 9.61 4.73 -6.22
CA LEU A 145 10.93 4.53 -6.82
C LEU A 145 12.04 5.18 -5.99
N PRO A 146 13.26 4.62 -6.02
CA PRO A 146 14.41 5.23 -5.35
C PRO A 146 14.72 6.61 -5.91
N THR A 147 14.98 7.57 -5.03
CA THR A 147 15.44 8.91 -5.43
C THR A 147 16.77 9.24 -4.77
N SER A 148 17.67 9.86 -5.54
CA SER A 148 18.93 10.41 -5.03
C SER A 148 18.76 11.79 -4.40
N GLU A 149 17.61 12.44 -4.66
CA GLU A 149 17.27 13.76 -4.15
C GLU A 149 15.95 13.69 -3.38
N PRO A 150 15.95 13.09 -2.16
CA PRO A 150 14.74 12.96 -1.36
C PRO A 150 14.34 14.30 -0.77
N ILE A 151 13.16 14.79 -1.14
CA ILE A 151 12.56 16.02 -0.61
C ILE A 151 11.57 15.62 0.49
N PRO A 152 11.75 16.05 1.75
CA PRO A 152 10.79 15.76 2.81
C PRO A 152 9.49 16.52 2.54
N VAL A 153 8.37 15.81 2.50
CA VAL A 153 7.04 16.35 2.18
C VAL A 153 6.05 16.25 3.32
N ASP A 154 6.25 15.28 4.24
CA ASP A 154 5.38 15.09 5.41
C ASP A 154 6.09 14.31 6.52
N VAL A 155 5.46 14.24 7.71
CA VAL A 155 5.87 13.38 8.83
C VAL A 155 4.67 12.58 9.31
N GLU A 156 4.73 11.27 9.14
CA GLU A 156 3.74 10.36 9.68
C GLU A 156 3.93 10.24 11.20
N ALA A 157 2.96 10.70 11.98
CA ALA A 157 2.99 10.56 13.43
C ALA A 157 2.77 9.08 13.82
N ARG A 158 3.67 8.52 14.63
CA ARG A 158 3.49 7.20 15.24
C ARG A 158 3.11 7.35 16.70
N GLY A 159 2.27 6.45 17.21
CA GLY A 159 1.77 6.50 18.57
C GLY A 159 2.83 6.44 19.68
N ASN A 160 4.10 6.16 19.34
CA ASN A 160 5.26 6.19 20.25
C ASN A 160 6.04 7.53 20.26
N GLY A 161 5.50 8.58 19.64
CA GLY A 161 6.12 9.91 19.59
C GLY A 161 7.26 10.07 18.56
N VAL A 162 7.68 9.02 17.87
CA VAL A 162 8.70 9.08 16.81
C VAL A 162 8.01 9.13 15.47
N GLY A 163 7.96 10.32 14.86
CA GLY A 163 7.43 10.51 13.51
C GLY A 163 8.38 9.93 12.44
N LYS A 164 7.81 9.40 11.36
CA LYS A 164 8.55 8.97 10.19
C LYS A 164 8.46 10.03 9.11
N THR A 165 9.61 10.52 8.64
CA THR A 165 9.65 11.46 7.52
C THR A 165 9.27 10.77 6.21
N ILE A 166 8.34 11.37 5.49
CA ILE A 166 7.91 10.96 4.16
C ILE A 166 8.65 11.79 3.13
N TYR A 167 9.22 11.13 2.12
CA TYR A 167 10.00 11.77 1.07
C TYR A 167 9.31 11.64 -0.29
N ALA A 168 9.45 12.67 -1.13
CA ALA A 168 9.10 12.63 -2.55
C ALA A 168 10.35 12.90 -3.40
N CYS A 169 10.36 12.40 -4.64
CA CYS A 169 11.35 12.81 -5.62
C CYS A 169 11.06 14.21 -6.15
N PRO A 170 12.02 14.91 -6.79
CA PRO A 170 11.83 16.27 -7.29
C PRO A 170 10.59 16.42 -8.19
N THR A 171 10.29 15.41 -9.00
CA THR A 171 9.12 15.41 -9.90
C THR A 171 7.79 15.40 -9.14
N HIS A 172 7.73 14.71 -8.00
CA HIS A 172 6.48 14.52 -7.25
C HIS A 172 6.37 15.40 -6.01
N ALA A 173 7.46 16.01 -5.54
CA ALA A 173 7.41 16.93 -4.40
C ALA A 173 6.41 18.09 -4.57
N PRO A 174 6.23 18.69 -5.78
CA PRO A 174 5.25 19.74 -5.98
C PRO A 174 3.78 19.32 -5.79
N LEU A 175 3.49 18.02 -5.84
CA LEU A 175 2.14 17.48 -5.57
C LEU A 175 1.75 17.56 -4.09
N TYR A 176 2.71 17.81 -3.21
CA TYR A 176 2.53 17.92 -1.76
C TYR A 176 2.69 19.39 -1.36
N PRO A 177 1.60 20.15 -1.18
CA PRO A 177 1.67 21.57 -0.85
C PRO A 177 2.39 21.78 0.49
N THR A 178 3.33 22.72 0.50
CA THR A 178 4.26 23.03 1.58
C THR A 178 3.61 23.55 2.89
N GLY A 179 2.30 23.50 3.03
CA GLY A 179 1.57 23.90 4.24
C GLY A 179 1.66 22.89 5.41
N LYS A 180 2.05 21.66 5.15
CA LYS A 180 2.34 20.63 6.16
C LYS A 180 3.83 20.28 6.18
N ARG A 181 4.71 21.32 6.25
CA ARG A 181 6.13 21.04 6.54
C ARG A 181 6.20 20.34 7.89
N PRO A 182 6.95 19.24 8.01
CA PRO A 182 7.21 18.64 9.30
C PRO A 182 7.73 19.73 10.21
N ARG A 183 7.05 19.99 11.32
CA ARG A 183 7.63 20.79 12.41
C ARG A 183 8.83 19.99 12.89
N THR A 184 10.01 20.36 12.41
CA THR A 184 11.25 19.86 13.00
C THR A 184 11.23 20.25 14.46
N LEU A 185 11.21 19.26 15.36
CA LEU A 185 11.26 19.41 16.82
C LEU A 185 12.56 20.04 17.33
N THR A 186 13.39 20.62 16.46
CA THR A 186 14.70 21.22 16.78
C THR A 186 14.65 22.74 17.05
N SER A 187 13.48 23.39 16.98
CA SER A 187 13.42 24.86 17.20
C SER A 187 12.81 25.31 18.54
N ALA A 188 12.27 24.40 19.36
CA ALA A 188 11.62 24.79 20.62
C ALA A 188 12.58 24.77 21.86
N ALA A 189 13.74 24.11 21.73
CA ALA A 189 14.67 23.99 22.85
C ALA A 189 15.76 25.08 22.87
N ALA A 190 15.89 25.90 21.83
CA ALA A 190 16.92 26.94 21.74
C ALA A 190 16.43 28.34 22.17
N ALA A 191 15.12 28.55 22.38
CA ALA A 191 14.55 29.84 22.68
C ALA A 191 14.35 30.12 24.20
N GLU A 192 14.57 29.13 25.07
CA GLU A 192 14.37 29.31 26.54
C GLU A 192 15.64 29.58 27.34
N HIS A 193 16.80 29.76 26.71
CA HIS A 193 18.04 29.97 27.44
C HIS A 193 18.66 31.36 27.30
N GLU A 194 18.00 32.34 26.68
CA GLU A 194 18.51 33.70 26.46
C GLU A 194 17.74 34.82 27.19
N GLY A 195 16.93 34.47 28.18
CA GLY A 195 16.11 35.43 28.95
C GLY A 195 16.39 35.57 30.44
N ARG A 196 17.59 35.19 30.91
CA ARG A 196 17.97 35.42 32.32
C ARG A 196 19.44 35.78 32.48
N ARG A 197 19.71 37.04 32.21
CA ARG A 197 20.81 37.79 32.85
C ARG A 197 20.37 39.22 33.08
#